data_bbd2a9ad34d9369f3392648af7e0324d
#
_entry.id   bbd2a9ad34d9369f3392648af7e0324d
#
_cell.length_a   1.000
_cell.length_b   1.000
_cell.length_c   1.000
_cell.angle_alpha   90.00
_cell.angle_beta   90.00
_cell.angle_gamma   90.00
#
_symmetry.space_group_name_H-M   'P 1'
#
loop_
_entity.id
_entity.type
_entity.pdbx_description
1 polymer ?
#
loop_
_entity_poly.entity_id
_entity_poly.type
_entity_poly.pdbx_seq_one_letter_code
_entity_poly.pdbx_strand_id
1 'polypeptide(L)'
;MSLAASVTQPFAAQWSGEKRVLIIVPAYNEAGSLSFLLHSLQSACPGCDVVVIDDGSTDKTRVVAKGLARVVSLPCNLGIGGAVQTGLQIALEEGYQFAVQVDGDGQHPPGEVARLLAAQRESGCDLVLGTRFRSAGGFKSTATRRLGIRLFSLILSAVCRTRITDPTSGFRVLSRRAILLLAHRYSEDFPEVEALVQVHRAGLRLLEVPVQMAERVAGKSSIGAVKSVLYMLKVPLAIFMSLLRRREVGLME
;
A
#
# COMPACT_ATOMS: atom_id res chain seq x y z
N MET A 1 -26.41 0.72 15.06
CA MET A 1 -26.48 -0.74 14.85
C MET A 1 -25.07 -1.30 14.83
N SER A 2 -24.80 -2.23 15.72
CA SER A 2 -23.49 -2.74 16.11
C SER A 2 -22.86 -3.63 15.02
N LEU A 3 -21.67 -3.27 14.52
CA LEU A 3 -20.84 -4.04 13.59
C LEU A 3 -19.91 -5.06 14.32
N ALA A 4 -20.36 -5.57 15.46
CA ALA A 4 -19.51 -6.38 16.35
C ALA A 4 -19.90 -7.88 16.40
N ALA A 5 -20.51 -8.44 15.35
CA ALA A 5 -20.85 -9.87 15.34
C ALA A 5 -20.67 -10.45 13.95
N SER A 6 -19.54 -11.05 13.69
CA SER A 6 -19.30 -12.37 13.05
C SER A 6 -17.85 -12.53 12.50
N VAL A 7 -16.87 -12.52 13.39
CA VAL A 7 -15.56 -13.11 13.04
C VAL A 7 -15.39 -14.37 13.89
N THR A 8 -16.09 -15.45 13.52
CA THR A 8 -16.02 -16.74 14.23
C THR A 8 -15.13 -17.77 13.51
N GLN A 9 -14.54 -17.44 12.37
CA GLN A 9 -13.57 -18.34 11.72
C GLN A 9 -12.14 -17.82 11.91
N PRO A 10 -11.16 -18.70 12.19
CA PRO A 10 -9.75 -18.33 12.23
C PRO A 10 -9.33 -17.65 10.93
N PHE A 11 -8.51 -16.60 11.01
CA PHE A 11 -8.03 -15.83 9.84
C PHE A 11 -7.50 -16.74 8.72
N ALA A 12 -6.70 -17.76 9.07
CA ALA A 12 -6.15 -18.74 8.13
C ALA A 12 -7.21 -19.50 7.32
N ALA A 13 -8.35 -19.85 7.94
CA ALA A 13 -9.43 -20.59 7.26
C ALA A 13 -10.19 -19.72 6.25
N GLN A 14 -10.16 -18.40 6.40
CA GLN A 14 -10.84 -17.46 5.50
C GLN A 14 -10.08 -17.23 4.18
N TRP A 15 -8.78 -17.49 4.17
CA TRP A 15 -7.86 -17.20 3.05
C TRP A 15 -7.13 -18.44 2.53
N SER A 16 -7.59 -19.63 2.89
CA SER A 16 -7.11 -20.90 2.36
C SER A 16 -7.79 -21.23 1.02
N GLY A 17 -7.07 -21.91 0.12
CA GLY A 17 -7.58 -22.35 -1.18
C GLY A 17 -7.38 -21.31 -2.30
N GLU A 18 -8.37 -21.13 -3.18
CA GLU A 18 -8.26 -20.31 -4.38
C GLU A 18 -8.07 -18.79 -4.13
N LYS A 19 -8.28 -18.31 -2.92
CA LYS A 19 -8.18 -16.87 -2.57
C LYS A 19 -6.84 -16.54 -1.90
N ARG A 20 -5.73 -16.81 -2.58
CA ARG A 20 -4.38 -16.52 -2.08
C ARG A 20 -4.14 -15.01 -1.95
N VAL A 21 -3.50 -14.63 -0.84
CA VAL A 21 -3.11 -13.25 -0.52
C VAL A 21 -1.58 -13.16 -0.49
N LEU A 22 -1.00 -12.22 -1.23
CA LEU A 22 0.42 -11.86 -1.16
C LEU A 22 0.59 -10.57 -0.39
N ILE A 23 1.36 -10.60 0.70
CA ILE A 23 1.81 -9.40 1.40
C ILE A 23 3.14 -8.96 0.77
N ILE A 24 3.16 -7.76 0.19
CA ILE A 24 4.32 -7.15 -0.46
C ILE A 24 4.94 -6.19 0.54
N VAL A 25 6.19 -6.42 0.91
CA VAL A 25 6.96 -5.59 1.83
C VAL A 25 8.12 -4.94 1.07
N PRO A 26 7.94 -3.72 0.52
CA PRO A 26 9.06 -2.97 -0.03
C PRO A 26 10.00 -2.54 1.10
N ALA A 27 11.30 -2.74 0.94
CA ALA A 27 12.30 -2.45 1.96
C ALA A 27 13.57 -1.86 1.35
N TYR A 28 14.03 -0.73 1.91
CA TYR A 28 15.32 -0.12 1.58
C TYR A 28 16.02 0.38 2.85
N ASN A 29 17.09 -0.32 3.26
CA ASN A 29 17.82 -0.04 4.51
C ASN A 29 16.92 -0.08 5.75
N GLU A 30 16.13 -1.15 5.89
CA GLU A 30 15.18 -1.37 6.98
C GLU A 30 15.56 -2.56 7.88
N ALA A 31 16.86 -2.90 7.97
CA ALA A 31 17.35 -4.02 8.78
C ALA A 31 16.89 -3.96 10.26
N GLY A 32 16.70 -2.75 10.80
CA GLY A 32 16.33 -2.54 12.20
C GLY A 32 14.85 -2.82 12.53
N SER A 33 13.95 -2.71 11.55
CA SER A 33 12.50 -2.87 11.72
C SER A 33 11.97 -4.19 11.15
N LEU A 34 12.63 -4.70 10.10
CA LEU A 34 12.11 -5.76 9.25
C LEU A 34 11.91 -7.10 9.97
N SER A 35 12.83 -7.48 10.87
CA SER A 35 12.69 -8.74 11.62
C SER A 35 11.43 -8.77 12.46
N PHE A 36 11.18 -7.71 13.22
CA PHE A 36 9.98 -7.58 14.05
C PHE A 36 8.71 -7.59 13.20
N LEU A 37 8.71 -6.84 12.09
CA LEU A 37 7.58 -6.78 11.17
C LEU A 37 7.24 -8.16 10.61
N LEU A 38 8.23 -8.91 10.10
CA LEU A 38 8.02 -10.22 9.48
C LEU A 38 7.49 -11.26 10.47
N HIS A 39 8.02 -11.34 11.69
CA HIS A 39 7.48 -12.22 12.73
C HIS A 39 6.04 -11.84 13.10
N SER A 40 5.75 -10.54 13.19
CA SER A 40 4.41 -10.06 13.49
C SER A 40 3.42 -10.36 12.36
N LEU A 41 3.84 -10.26 11.09
CA LEU A 41 3.02 -10.65 9.93
C LEU A 41 2.72 -12.15 9.92
N GLN A 42 3.71 -12.99 10.18
CA GLN A 42 3.50 -14.46 10.28
C GLN A 42 2.49 -14.82 11.35
N SER A 43 2.52 -14.12 12.49
CA SER A 43 1.60 -14.37 13.60
C SER A 43 0.19 -13.83 13.34
N ALA A 44 0.09 -12.60 12.78
CA ALA A 44 -1.19 -11.92 12.57
C ALA A 44 -1.93 -12.37 11.31
N CYS A 45 -1.20 -12.85 10.29
CA CYS A 45 -1.74 -13.20 8.98
C CYS A 45 -1.33 -14.62 8.56
N PRO A 46 -1.60 -15.66 9.39
CA PRO A 46 -1.31 -17.04 9.03
C PRO A 46 -2.13 -17.42 7.78
N GLY A 47 -1.46 -17.95 6.77
CA GLY A 47 -2.07 -18.28 5.47
C GLY A 47 -1.94 -17.20 4.40
N CYS A 48 -1.31 -16.06 4.70
CA CYS A 48 -0.82 -15.14 3.69
C CYS A 48 0.64 -15.45 3.34
N ASP A 49 0.96 -15.40 2.04
CA ASP A 49 2.35 -15.43 1.60
C ASP A 49 2.98 -14.03 1.77
N VAL A 50 4.26 -13.98 2.13
CA VAL A 50 4.99 -12.71 2.32
C VAL A 50 6.18 -12.67 1.39
N VAL A 51 6.31 -11.59 0.62
CA VAL A 51 7.49 -11.29 -0.18
C VAL A 51 8.10 -9.96 0.22
N VAL A 52 9.38 -9.96 0.52
CA VAL A 52 10.18 -8.74 0.73
C VAL A 52 10.83 -8.37 -0.59
N ILE A 53 10.57 -7.15 -1.05
CA ILE A 53 11.27 -6.58 -2.21
C ILE A 53 12.36 -5.67 -1.67
N ASP A 54 13.57 -6.17 -1.68
CA ASP A 54 14.77 -5.44 -1.28
C ASP A 54 15.23 -4.52 -2.41
N ASP A 55 14.98 -3.23 -2.25
CA ASP A 55 15.21 -2.19 -3.26
C ASP A 55 16.69 -1.72 -3.29
N GLY A 56 17.60 -2.68 -3.44
CA GLY A 56 19.03 -2.40 -3.52
C GLY A 56 19.62 -1.91 -2.21
N SER A 57 19.23 -2.47 -1.07
CA SER A 57 19.74 -2.08 0.25
C SER A 57 21.25 -2.26 0.37
N THR A 58 21.89 -1.34 1.09
CA THR A 58 23.32 -1.33 1.39
C THR A 58 23.63 -1.84 2.80
N ASP A 59 22.60 -2.05 3.63
CA ASP A 59 22.70 -2.59 4.98
C ASP A 59 22.39 -4.11 5.04
N LYS A 60 22.06 -4.63 6.22
CA LYS A 60 21.73 -6.04 6.43
C LYS A 60 20.27 -6.41 6.12
N THR A 61 19.48 -5.53 5.49
CA THR A 61 18.05 -5.75 5.18
C THR A 61 17.81 -7.10 4.51
N ARG A 62 18.55 -7.39 3.44
CA ARG A 62 18.46 -8.66 2.70
C ARG A 62 18.77 -9.87 3.57
N VAL A 63 19.79 -9.76 4.43
CA VAL A 63 20.22 -10.87 5.29
C VAL A 63 19.16 -11.18 6.34
N VAL A 64 18.59 -10.15 6.95
CA VAL A 64 17.53 -10.27 7.95
C VAL A 64 16.27 -10.90 7.34
N ALA A 65 15.90 -10.49 6.13
CA ALA A 65 14.69 -10.98 5.47
C ALA A 65 14.78 -12.45 5.02
N LYS A 66 15.94 -12.91 4.53
CA LYS A 66 16.15 -14.26 3.96
C LYS A 66 15.79 -15.41 4.90
N GLY A 67 15.88 -15.22 6.20
CA GLY A 67 15.52 -16.24 7.19
C GLY A 67 14.03 -16.30 7.52
N LEU A 68 13.25 -15.29 7.11
CA LEU A 68 11.89 -15.06 7.59
C LEU A 68 10.84 -15.01 6.48
N ALA A 69 11.21 -14.65 5.25
CA ALA A 69 10.29 -14.53 4.13
C ALA A 69 11.01 -14.77 2.80
N ARG A 70 10.22 -14.92 1.74
CA ARG A 70 10.75 -14.86 0.36
C ARG A 70 11.34 -13.48 0.11
N VAL A 71 12.53 -13.39 -0.47
CA VAL A 71 13.20 -12.14 -0.79
C VAL A 71 13.50 -12.05 -2.27
N VAL A 72 13.11 -10.94 -2.87
CA VAL A 72 13.50 -10.55 -4.23
C VAL A 72 14.33 -9.28 -4.12
N SER A 73 15.59 -9.34 -4.53
CA SER A 73 16.50 -8.19 -4.47
C SER A 73 16.61 -7.55 -5.85
N LEU A 74 16.37 -6.25 -5.91
CA LEU A 74 16.55 -5.46 -7.11
C LEU A 74 18.03 -5.12 -7.31
N PRO A 75 18.49 -4.97 -8.56
CA PRO A 75 19.90 -4.70 -8.85
C PRO A 75 20.35 -3.30 -8.40
N CYS A 76 19.42 -2.37 -8.26
CA CYS A 76 19.64 -1.00 -7.79
C CYS A 76 18.38 -0.46 -7.14
N ASN A 77 18.49 0.69 -6.45
CA ASN A 77 17.34 1.36 -5.88
C ASN A 77 16.46 1.97 -6.99
N LEU A 78 15.27 1.42 -7.16
CA LEU A 78 14.24 1.89 -8.08
C LEU A 78 13.19 2.79 -7.39
N GLY A 79 13.29 2.92 -6.07
CA GLY A 79 12.31 3.62 -5.24
C GLY A 79 11.09 2.76 -4.91
N ILE A 80 10.25 3.30 -4.01
CA ILE A 80 9.07 2.59 -3.51
C ILE A 80 8.15 2.12 -4.64
N GLY A 81 8.01 2.93 -5.70
CA GLY A 81 7.20 2.59 -6.87
C GLY A 81 7.67 1.33 -7.57
N GLY A 82 8.97 1.25 -7.90
CA GLY A 82 9.56 0.10 -8.56
C GLY A 82 9.51 -1.16 -7.70
N ALA A 83 9.77 -1.03 -6.40
CA ALA A 83 9.68 -2.15 -5.46
C ALA A 83 8.26 -2.70 -5.36
N VAL A 84 7.25 -1.84 -5.19
CA VAL A 84 5.85 -2.27 -5.13
C VAL A 84 5.39 -2.85 -6.45
N GLN A 85 5.75 -2.23 -7.58
CA GLN A 85 5.42 -2.76 -8.91
C GLN A 85 5.97 -4.17 -9.11
N THR A 86 7.22 -4.43 -8.71
CA THR A 86 7.82 -5.78 -8.76
C THR A 86 6.99 -6.77 -7.95
N GLY A 87 6.56 -6.40 -6.73
CA GLY A 87 5.69 -7.24 -5.92
C GLY A 87 4.32 -7.50 -6.58
N LEU A 88 3.75 -6.50 -7.26
CA LEU A 88 2.49 -6.65 -7.98
C LEU A 88 2.63 -7.53 -9.23
N GLN A 89 3.77 -7.48 -9.93
CA GLN A 89 4.08 -8.39 -11.04
C GLN A 89 4.14 -9.83 -10.56
N ILE A 90 4.82 -10.09 -9.45
CA ILE A 90 4.85 -11.42 -8.82
C ILE A 90 3.43 -11.87 -8.45
N ALA A 91 2.62 -10.99 -7.83
CA ALA A 91 1.24 -11.31 -7.49
C ALA A 91 0.39 -11.66 -8.72
N LEU A 92 0.62 -10.95 -9.83
CA LEU A 92 -0.05 -11.20 -11.10
C LEU A 92 0.35 -12.55 -11.70
N GLU A 93 1.64 -12.79 -11.86
CA GLU A 93 2.21 -13.98 -12.51
C GLU A 93 1.87 -15.26 -11.73
N GLU A 94 1.92 -15.21 -10.39
CA GLU A 94 1.64 -16.35 -9.53
C GLU A 94 0.16 -16.53 -9.17
N GLY A 95 -0.74 -15.74 -9.75
CA GLY A 95 -2.17 -15.97 -9.66
C GLY A 95 -2.82 -15.54 -8.33
N TYR A 96 -2.19 -14.66 -7.54
CA TYR A 96 -2.78 -14.14 -6.30
C TYR A 96 -4.07 -13.35 -6.57
N GLN A 97 -5.07 -13.57 -5.71
CA GLN A 97 -6.35 -12.87 -5.81
C GLN A 97 -6.32 -11.51 -5.13
N PHE A 98 -5.45 -11.37 -4.13
CA PHE A 98 -5.25 -10.12 -3.41
C PHE A 98 -3.76 -9.86 -3.20
N ALA A 99 -3.40 -8.58 -3.21
CA ALA A 99 -2.11 -8.10 -2.76
C ALA A 99 -2.29 -7.08 -1.64
N VAL A 100 -1.44 -7.12 -0.63
CA VAL A 100 -1.42 -6.14 0.46
C VAL A 100 -0.06 -5.49 0.51
N GLN A 101 0.01 -4.18 0.37
CA GLN A 101 1.25 -3.43 0.59
C GLN A 101 1.39 -3.12 2.08
N VAL A 102 2.54 -3.46 2.65
CA VAL A 102 2.94 -3.17 4.04
C VAL A 102 4.37 -2.65 4.03
N ASP A 103 4.58 -1.40 4.43
CA ASP A 103 5.91 -0.79 4.38
C ASP A 103 6.87 -1.41 5.42
N GLY A 104 8.13 -1.60 5.03
CA GLY A 104 9.17 -2.27 5.84
C GLY A 104 9.59 -1.54 7.11
N ASP A 105 9.17 -0.28 7.30
CA ASP A 105 9.52 0.59 8.43
C ASP A 105 8.75 0.31 9.73
N GLY A 106 7.80 -0.64 9.70
CA GLY A 106 7.01 -1.07 10.85
C GLY A 106 5.86 -0.12 11.23
N GLN A 107 5.56 0.91 10.43
CA GLN A 107 4.45 1.83 10.71
C GLN A 107 3.06 1.22 10.46
N HIS A 108 2.98 0.15 9.68
CA HIS A 108 1.76 -0.57 9.36
C HIS A 108 1.59 -1.78 10.30
N PRO A 109 0.71 -1.70 11.33
CA PRO A 109 0.54 -2.81 12.27
C PRO A 109 -0.04 -4.03 11.57
N PRO A 110 0.58 -5.22 11.66
CA PRO A 110 0.11 -6.43 11.01
C PRO A 110 -1.34 -6.82 11.35
N GLY A 111 -1.80 -6.51 12.57
CA GLY A 111 -3.19 -6.75 12.97
C GLY A 111 -4.23 -5.97 12.15
N GLU A 112 -3.87 -4.84 11.56
CA GLU A 112 -4.76 -4.05 10.70
C GLU A 112 -4.87 -4.64 9.28
N VAL A 113 -3.96 -5.55 8.86
CA VAL A 113 -4.04 -6.27 7.57
C VAL A 113 -5.35 -7.06 7.49
N ALA A 114 -5.67 -7.80 8.54
CA ALA A 114 -6.91 -8.57 8.62
C ALA A 114 -8.15 -7.69 8.47
N ARG A 115 -8.11 -6.50 9.09
CA ARG A 115 -9.21 -5.51 9.00
C ARG A 115 -9.39 -4.95 7.59
N LEU A 116 -8.30 -4.62 6.89
CA LEU A 116 -8.36 -4.15 5.51
C LEU A 116 -8.86 -5.25 4.56
N LEU A 117 -8.41 -6.49 4.74
CA LEU A 117 -8.87 -7.64 3.96
C LEU A 117 -10.36 -7.93 4.22
N ALA A 118 -10.83 -7.84 5.47
CA ALA A 118 -12.25 -7.98 5.80
C ALA A 118 -13.09 -6.89 5.11
N ALA A 119 -12.64 -5.63 5.19
CA ALA A 119 -13.31 -4.51 4.53
C ALA A 119 -13.35 -4.67 2.99
N GLN A 120 -12.29 -5.21 2.39
CA GLN A 120 -12.27 -5.55 0.96
C GLN A 120 -13.31 -6.61 0.62
N ARG A 121 -13.39 -7.67 1.43
CA ARG A 121 -14.32 -8.78 1.22
C ARG A 121 -15.78 -8.33 1.34
N GLU A 122 -16.09 -7.52 2.36
CA GLU A 122 -17.44 -7.01 2.62
C GLU A 122 -17.90 -6.02 1.56
N SER A 123 -17.02 -5.11 1.15
CA SER A 123 -17.33 -4.07 0.18
C SER A 123 -17.23 -4.54 -1.28
N GLY A 124 -16.38 -5.54 -1.55
CA GLY A 124 -15.96 -5.95 -2.89
C GLY A 124 -15.24 -4.83 -3.65
N CYS A 125 -14.66 -3.84 -2.96
CA CYS A 125 -13.88 -2.77 -3.58
C CYS A 125 -12.56 -3.29 -4.14
N ASP A 126 -12.09 -2.68 -5.21
CA ASP A 126 -10.87 -3.11 -5.89
C ASP A 126 -9.60 -2.61 -5.22
N LEU A 127 -9.68 -1.45 -4.56
CA LEU A 127 -8.61 -0.92 -3.74
C LEU A 127 -9.19 -0.44 -2.40
N VAL A 128 -8.65 -1.00 -1.29
CA VAL A 128 -8.96 -0.55 0.07
C VAL A 128 -7.72 0.13 0.63
N LEU A 129 -7.88 1.38 1.05
CA LEU A 129 -6.82 2.25 1.57
C LEU A 129 -6.95 2.39 3.08
N GLY A 130 -5.89 2.08 3.83
CA GLY A 130 -5.81 2.38 5.26
C GLY A 130 -5.48 3.85 5.50
N THR A 131 -6.33 4.59 6.24
CA THR A 131 -6.14 6.01 6.53
C THR A 131 -5.79 6.28 7.99
N ARG A 132 -4.78 7.14 8.20
CA ARG A 132 -4.32 7.62 9.52
C ARG A 132 -5.23 8.70 10.11
N PHE A 133 -5.97 9.40 9.29
CA PHE A 133 -6.63 10.66 9.66
C PHE A 133 -8.07 10.50 10.15
N ARG A 134 -8.59 9.29 10.14
CA ARG A 134 -9.96 8.98 10.60
C ARG A 134 -9.99 8.23 11.93
N SER A 135 -8.85 7.93 12.53
CA SER A 135 -8.74 7.32 13.87
C SER A 135 -8.52 8.37 14.97
N ALA A 136 -9.03 8.11 16.16
CA ALA A 136 -9.05 9.04 17.29
C ALA A 136 -7.67 9.43 17.87
N GLY A 137 -6.56 8.87 17.36
CA GLY A 137 -5.21 9.05 17.91
C GLY A 137 -4.31 10.06 17.18
N GLY A 138 -4.80 10.84 16.24
CA GLY A 138 -4.15 11.96 15.52
C GLY A 138 -2.65 11.81 15.22
N PHE A 139 -2.29 11.49 13.98
CA PHE A 139 -0.88 11.45 13.52
C PHE A 139 -0.21 12.82 13.67
N LYS A 140 0.88 12.90 14.44
CA LYS A 140 1.69 14.11 14.62
C LYS A 140 2.48 14.40 13.34
N SER A 141 2.12 15.43 12.60
CA SER A 141 2.79 15.90 11.38
C SER A 141 3.01 17.41 11.42
N THR A 142 3.99 17.92 10.67
CA THR A 142 4.22 19.37 10.54
C THR A 142 3.02 20.05 9.88
N ALA A 143 2.80 21.34 10.20
CA ALA A 143 1.67 22.11 9.65
C ALA A 143 1.70 22.17 8.11
N THR A 144 2.89 22.36 7.52
CA THR A 144 3.10 22.37 6.07
C THR A 144 2.75 21.05 5.40
N ARG A 145 3.17 19.92 6.00
CA ARG A 145 2.82 18.59 5.48
C ARG A 145 1.32 18.33 5.57
N ARG A 146 0.66 18.75 6.66
CA ARG A 146 -0.81 18.64 6.80
C ARG A 146 -1.55 19.44 5.75
N LEU A 147 -1.09 20.66 5.44
CA LEU A 147 -1.68 21.49 4.41
C LEU A 147 -1.58 20.82 3.03
N GLY A 148 -0.41 20.28 2.67
CA GLY A 148 -0.20 19.56 1.42
C GLY A 148 -1.10 18.31 1.31
N ILE A 149 -1.19 17.51 2.36
CA ILE A 149 -2.07 16.33 2.40
C ILE A 149 -3.54 16.72 2.22
N ARG A 150 -3.99 17.82 2.87
CA ARG A 150 -5.37 18.33 2.71
C ARG A 150 -5.66 18.77 1.28
N LEU A 151 -4.71 19.47 0.65
CA LEU A 151 -4.85 19.89 -0.75
C LEU A 151 -4.96 18.69 -1.68
N PHE A 152 -4.09 17.69 -1.53
CA PHE A 152 -4.15 16.46 -2.33
C PHE A 152 -5.43 15.66 -2.06
N SER A 153 -5.85 15.59 -0.80
CA SER A 153 -7.12 14.98 -0.40
C SER A 153 -8.31 15.63 -1.13
N LEU A 154 -8.36 16.96 -1.18
CA LEU A 154 -9.44 17.69 -1.87
C LEU A 154 -9.41 17.42 -3.38
N ILE A 155 -8.25 17.55 -4.02
CA ILE A 155 -8.09 17.32 -5.46
C ILE A 155 -8.50 15.88 -5.82
N LEU A 156 -7.95 14.89 -5.11
CA LEU A 156 -8.23 13.49 -5.38
C LEU A 156 -9.67 13.09 -5.05
N SER A 157 -10.24 13.66 -3.98
CA SER A 157 -11.67 13.42 -3.67
C SER A 157 -12.59 13.95 -4.77
N ALA A 158 -12.27 15.11 -5.35
CA ALA A 158 -13.02 15.67 -6.48
C ALA A 158 -12.82 14.82 -7.75
N VAL A 159 -11.58 14.44 -8.08
CA VAL A 159 -11.25 13.62 -9.25
C VAL A 159 -11.86 12.23 -9.16
N CYS A 160 -11.68 11.54 -8.04
CA CYS A 160 -12.15 10.17 -7.85
C CYS A 160 -13.62 10.08 -7.42
N ARG A 161 -14.30 11.21 -7.21
CA ARG A 161 -15.69 11.29 -6.72
C ARG A 161 -15.93 10.42 -5.47
N THR A 162 -14.90 10.25 -4.66
CA THR A 162 -14.90 9.44 -3.43
C THR A 162 -14.07 10.18 -2.40
N ARG A 163 -14.52 10.19 -1.15
CA ARG A 163 -13.78 10.87 -0.07
C ARG A 163 -12.46 10.14 0.20
N ILE A 164 -11.34 10.80 -0.10
CA ILE A 164 -9.97 10.33 0.16
C ILE A 164 -9.33 11.30 1.16
N THR A 165 -8.95 10.81 2.35
CA THR A 165 -8.37 11.64 3.41
C THR A 165 -6.86 11.43 3.56
N ASP A 166 -6.33 10.27 3.13
CA ASP A 166 -4.91 9.93 3.20
C ASP A 166 -4.36 9.40 1.87
N PRO A 167 -4.22 10.27 0.85
CA PRO A 167 -3.81 9.87 -0.49
C PRO A 167 -2.37 9.32 -0.56
N THR A 168 -1.56 9.56 0.48
CA THR A 168 -0.15 9.16 0.55
C THR A 168 0.08 7.90 1.39
N SER A 169 -0.98 7.21 1.79
CA SER A 169 -0.85 5.96 2.53
C SER A 169 -0.41 4.84 1.60
N GLY A 170 0.68 4.14 1.96
CA GLY A 170 1.12 2.90 1.31
C GLY A 170 0.34 1.67 1.79
N PHE A 171 -0.41 1.75 2.89
CA PHE A 171 -1.14 0.61 3.46
C PHE A 171 -2.42 0.31 2.67
N ARG A 172 -2.36 -0.69 1.79
CA ARG A 172 -3.41 -0.95 0.79
C ARG A 172 -3.67 -2.42 0.59
N VAL A 173 -4.94 -2.76 0.31
CA VAL A 173 -5.33 -4.04 -0.26
C VAL A 173 -5.80 -3.82 -1.70
N LEU A 174 -5.31 -4.65 -2.61
CA LEU A 174 -5.63 -4.63 -4.03
C LEU A 174 -6.31 -5.94 -4.42
N SER A 175 -7.42 -5.86 -5.15
CA SER A 175 -8.07 -7.01 -5.79
C SER A 175 -7.27 -7.48 -7.01
N ARG A 176 -7.59 -8.67 -7.54
CA ARG A 176 -6.99 -9.18 -8.79
C ARG A 176 -7.08 -8.18 -9.94
N ARG A 177 -8.20 -7.46 -10.06
CA ARG A 177 -8.39 -6.43 -11.11
C ARG A 177 -7.45 -5.24 -10.91
N ALA A 178 -7.28 -4.79 -9.67
CA ALA A 178 -6.33 -3.71 -9.34
C ALA A 178 -4.88 -4.16 -9.51
N ILE A 179 -4.54 -5.42 -9.17
CA ILE A 179 -3.22 -6.01 -9.41
C ILE A 179 -2.91 -5.99 -10.92
N LEU A 180 -3.83 -6.50 -11.76
CA LEU A 180 -3.66 -6.53 -13.20
C LEU A 180 -3.38 -5.13 -13.78
N LEU A 181 -4.16 -4.12 -13.35
CA LEU A 181 -3.98 -2.75 -13.79
C LEU A 181 -2.62 -2.18 -13.38
N LEU A 182 -2.26 -2.32 -12.10
CA LEU A 182 -1.13 -1.61 -11.51
C LEU A 182 0.20 -2.34 -11.71
N ALA A 183 0.22 -3.66 -11.89
CA ALA A 183 1.44 -4.40 -12.19
C ALA A 183 2.16 -3.89 -13.44
N HIS A 184 1.40 -3.39 -14.43
CA HIS A 184 1.96 -2.88 -15.69
C HIS A 184 2.14 -1.36 -15.72
N ARG A 185 1.52 -0.62 -14.78
CA ARG A 185 1.40 0.85 -14.88
C ARG A 185 1.65 1.58 -13.56
N TYR A 186 2.32 0.96 -12.61
CA TYR A 186 2.64 1.63 -11.35
C TYR A 186 3.63 2.76 -11.57
N SER A 187 3.36 3.95 -11.02
CA SER A 187 4.22 5.11 -11.20
C SER A 187 5.48 5.02 -10.33
N GLU A 188 6.60 5.55 -10.83
CA GLU A 188 7.85 5.62 -10.07
C GLU A 188 7.88 6.83 -9.14
N ASP A 189 7.34 7.99 -9.58
CA ASP A 189 7.47 9.27 -8.87
C ASP A 189 6.47 9.44 -7.71
N PHE A 190 5.17 9.18 -7.98
CA PHE A 190 4.07 9.38 -7.02
C PHE A 190 3.13 8.18 -7.01
N PRO A 191 3.66 6.98 -6.72
CA PRO A 191 2.93 5.74 -6.93
C PRO A 191 1.61 5.68 -6.17
N GLU A 192 1.59 6.20 -4.92
CA GLU A 192 0.39 6.14 -4.09
C GLU A 192 -0.74 6.99 -4.64
N VAL A 193 -0.44 8.19 -5.11
CA VAL A 193 -1.42 9.16 -5.62
C VAL A 193 -1.90 8.78 -7.00
N GLU A 194 -0.98 8.43 -7.90
CA GLU A 194 -1.31 8.06 -9.26
C GLU A 194 -2.10 6.75 -9.35
N ALA A 195 -1.81 5.77 -8.48
CA ALA A 195 -2.59 4.54 -8.40
C ALA A 195 -4.08 4.80 -8.11
N LEU A 196 -4.40 5.77 -7.23
CA LEU A 196 -5.79 6.13 -6.94
C LEU A 196 -6.50 6.67 -8.19
N VAL A 197 -5.82 7.55 -8.95
CA VAL A 197 -6.35 8.09 -10.20
C VAL A 197 -6.52 7.01 -11.27
N GLN A 198 -5.53 6.11 -11.41
CA GLN A 198 -5.57 5.02 -12.39
C GLN A 198 -6.71 4.05 -12.09
N VAL A 199 -6.85 3.63 -10.83
CA VAL A 199 -7.93 2.74 -10.37
C VAL A 199 -9.29 3.37 -10.62
N HIS A 200 -9.48 4.65 -10.27
CA HIS A 200 -10.73 5.36 -10.55
C HIS A 200 -11.03 5.44 -12.07
N ARG A 201 -10.04 5.80 -12.89
CA ARG A 201 -10.20 5.90 -14.35
C ARG A 201 -10.51 4.57 -15.02
N ALA A 202 -10.03 3.48 -14.46
CA ALA A 202 -10.38 2.13 -14.91
C ALA A 202 -11.79 1.69 -14.47
N GLY A 203 -12.56 2.55 -13.78
CA GLY A 203 -13.89 2.21 -13.27
C GLY A 203 -13.86 1.25 -12.07
N LEU A 204 -12.70 1.08 -11.44
CA LEU A 204 -12.53 0.26 -10.25
C LEU A 204 -12.97 1.02 -8.99
N ARG A 205 -13.45 0.28 -7.99
CA ARG A 205 -14.01 0.87 -6.77
C ARG A 205 -12.94 1.05 -5.69
N LEU A 206 -12.98 2.23 -5.04
CA LEU A 206 -12.11 2.64 -3.96
C LEU A 206 -12.88 2.68 -2.64
N LEU A 207 -12.22 2.27 -1.55
CA LEU A 207 -12.71 2.41 -0.18
C LEU A 207 -11.58 2.86 0.73
N GLU A 208 -11.87 3.79 1.65
CA GLU A 208 -10.93 4.22 2.67
C GLU A 208 -11.40 3.74 4.05
N VAL A 209 -10.52 3.06 4.78
CA VAL A 209 -10.79 2.45 6.10
C VAL A 209 -9.86 3.07 7.14
N PRO A 210 -10.38 3.55 8.29
CA PRO A 210 -9.53 4.06 9.37
C PRO A 210 -8.69 2.92 9.95
N VAL A 211 -7.38 3.14 10.07
CA VAL A 211 -6.44 2.20 10.70
C VAL A 211 -5.62 2.91 11.76
N GLN A 212 -5.17 2.15 12.76
CA GLN A 212 -4.18 2.63 13.69
C GLN A 212 -2.81 2.46 13.04
N MET A 213 -1.98 3.52 13.07
CA MET A 213 -0.60 3.46 12.60
C MET A 213 0.33 3.48 13.81
N ALA A 214 1.38 2.67 13.76
CA ALA A 214 2.44 2.70 14.75
C ALA A 214 3.43 3.85 14.49
N GLU A 215 4.17 4.24 15.52
CA GLU A 215 5.35 5.08 15.32
C GLU A 215 6.44 4.26 14.62
N ARG A 216 7.25 4.91 13.77
CA ARG A 216 8.36 4.24 13.09
C ARG A 216 9.33 3.64 14.11
N VAL A 217 9.65 2.35 13.97
CA VAL A 217 10.51 1.62 14.91
C VAL A 217 11.96 2.06 14.76
N ALA A 218 12.45 2.32 13.53
CA ALA A 218 13.83 2.71 13.24
C ALA A 218 13.91 3.53 11.94
N GLY A 219 15.07 4.14 11.68
CA GLY A 219 15.36 4.86 10.44
C GLY A 219 14.96 6.33 10.45
N LYS A 220 15.38 7.06 9.39
CA LYS A 220 15.05 8.48 9.16
C LYS A 220 14.09 8.60 7.99
N SER A 221 13.12 9.51 8.07
CA SER A 221 12.26 9.84 6.92
C SER A 221 13.11 10.30 5.74
N SER A 222 12.93 9.68 4.59
CA SER A 222 13.62 10.05 3.34
C SER A 222 13.16 11.40 2.75
N ILE A 223 12.10 12.00 3.31
CA ILE A 223 11.50 13.24 2.79
C ILE A 223 11.92 14.42 3.66
N GLY A 224 12.92 15.18 3.23
CA GLY A 224 13.33 16.47 3.82
C GLY A 224 12.37 17.62 3.43
N ALA A 225 12.53 18.79 4.09
CA ALA A 225 11.66 19.96 3.90
C ALA A 225 11.61 20.45 2.43
N VAL A 226 12.76 20.51 1.75
CA VAL A 226 12.84 20.92 0.33
C VAL A 226 12.13 19.93 -0.59
N LYS A 227 12.32 18.61 -0.34
CA LYS A 227 11.60 17.56 -1.09
C LYS A 227 10.09 17.67 -0.89
N SER A 228 9.62 18.05 0.32
CA SER A 228 8.19 18.24 0.59
C SER A 228 7.56 19.36 -0.21
N VAL A 229 8.27 20.50 -0.42
CA VAL A 229 7.78 21.61 -1.25
C VAL A 229 7.71 21.20 -2.72
N LEU A 230 8.76 20.56 -3.24
CA LEU A 230 8.77 20.04 -4.61
C LEU A 230 7.66 18.99 -4.83
N TYR A 231 7.41 18.16 -3.83
CA TYR A 231 6.31 17.19 -3.85
C TYR A 231 4.95 17.88 -3.99
N MET A 232 4.72 18.97 -3.26
CA MET A 232 3.48 19.75 -3.34
C MET A 232 3.20 20.37 -4.72
N LEU A 233 4.25 20.69 -5.49
CA LEU A 233 4.12 21.22 -6.85
C LEU A 233 4.00 20.13 -7.92
N LYS A 234 4.78 19.05 -7.77
CA LYS A 234 4.83 17.96 -8.76
C LYS A 234 3.58 17.07 -8.74
N VAL A 235 3.01 16.79 -7.57
CA VAL A 235 1.85 15.89 -7.46
C VAL A 235 0.61 16.41 -8.19
N PRO A 236 0.17 17.67 -8.06
CA PRO A 236 -0.93 18.20 -8.86
C PRO A 236 -0.68 18.11 -10.37
N LEU A 237 0.57 18.36 -10.80
CA LEU A 237 0.95 18.23 -12.20
C LEU A 237 0.87 16.77 -12.67
N ALA A 238 1.37 15.84 -11.87
CA ALA A 238 1.27 14.40 -12.17
C ALA A 238 -0.18 13.92 -12.27
N ILE A 239 -1.06 14.36 -11.35
CA ILE A 239 -2.50 14.08 -11.41
C ILE A 239 -3.08 14.65 -12.71
N PHE A 240 -2.78 15.90 -13.04
CA PHE A 240 -3.26 16.55 -14.27
C PHE A 240 -2.79 15.80 -15.52
N MET A 241 -1.51 15.46 -15.60
CA MET A 241 -0.97 14.65 -16.70
C MET A 241 -1.61 13.26 -16.79
N SER A 242 -1.85 12.62 -15.64
CA SER A 242 -2.54 11.34 -15.58
C SER A 242 -3.99 11.44 -16.10
N LEU A 243 -4.67 12.57 -15.85
CA LEU A 243 -6.02 12.82 -16.36
C LEU A 243 -6.04 13.06 -17.89
N LEU A 244 -4.99 13.64 -18.46
CA LEU A 244 -4.86 13.88 -19.92
C LEU A 244 -4.51 12.62 -20.70
N ARG A 245 -3.90 11.61 -20.11
CA ARG A 245 -3.64 10.33 -20.79
C ARG A 245 -4.95 9.71 -21.25
N ARG A 246 -5.01 9.20 -22.50
CA ARG A 246 -6.21 8.55 -23.05
C ARG A 246 -6.66 7.38 -22.15
N ARG A 247 -7.97 7.23 -21.98
CA ARG A 247 -8.57 6.01 -21.41
C ARG A 247 -8.33 4.87 -22.41
N GLU A 248 -7.44 3.96 -22.09
CA GLU A 248 -7.34 2.70 -22.84
C GLU A 248 -8.26 1.68 -22.17
N VAL A 249 -9.38 1.41 -22.82
CA VAL A 249 -10.45 0.51 -22.33
C VAL A 249 -10.13 -0.97 -22.57
N GLY A 250 -8.96 -1.33 -23.10
CA GLY A 250 -8.69 -2.63 -23.70
C GLY A 250 -7.94 -3.67 -22.86
N LEU A 251 -7.70 -3.50 -21.54
CA LEU A 251 -6.89 -4.43 -20.76
C LEU A 251 -7.69 -5.32 -19.77
N MET A 252 -9.02 -5.29 -19.82
CA MET A 252 -9.88 -6.03 -18.89
C MET A 252 -10.86 -7.00 -19.56
N GLU A 253 -10.65 -7.32 -20.85
CA GLU A 253 -11.34 -8.43 -21.52
C GLU A 253 -10.51 -9.71 -21.48
#